data_88f86de068eee40ccca460729d276204
#
_entry.id   88f86de068eee40ccca460729d276204
#
_cell.length_a   1.000
_cell.length_b   1.000
_cell.length_c   1.000
_cell.angle_alpha   90.00
_cell.angle_beta   90.00
_cell.angle_gamma   90.00
#
_symmetry.space_group_name_H-M   'P 1'
#
loop_
_entity.id
_entity.type
_entity.pdbx_description
1 polymer ?
#
loop_
_entity_poly.entity_id
_entity_poly.type
_entity_poly.pdbx_seq_one_letter_code
_entity_poly.pdbx_strand_id
1 'polypeptide(L)'
;MWIGSPLRGAFRLLSYVTLTLVLLPIYLLAVAMRIQPVIRWMPVGYHRFVCFILGIRVQVRGVRSDVTPTLFVCNHVSYLDIEVMGGLVPGSFVAKAEVATWPFFSTLAKAQRTIFIERKTGKTSASRDEMLRRLNTGDNLMLFPEGTSSDGTRVLPFRSALFGVAQLRRDDKPIVVQPVAIAYTRLDGIPLGRYWRPLFAWFGDLDLVPHLWQMVCLGETEAIVTFFPPVDIDQLGDRKKLCEYCFRQVSGAVQAANSGRYELLPPKRAA
;
A
#
# COMPACT_ATOMS: atom_id res chain seq x y z
N MET A 1 -20.40 21.53 -2.51
CA MET A 1 -21.41 20.53 -2.93
C MET A 1 -21.05 19.21 -2.25
N TRP A 2 -21.93 18.65 -1.43
CA TRP A 2 -21.71 17.36 -0.77
C TRP A 2 -21.93 16.23 -1.79
N ILE A 3 -20.93 15.38 -1.99
CA ILE A 3 -21.03 14.22 -2.88
C ILE A 3 -21.01 12.97 -2.00
N GLY A 4 -22.10 12.22 -2.00
CA GLY A 4 -22.18 10.96 -1.28
C GLY A 4 -23.44 10.80 -0.44
N SER A 5 -23.60 9.62 0.18
CA SER A 5 -24.74 9.27 1.02
C SER A 5 -24.27 9.06 2.47
N PRO A 6 -24.75 9.90 3.43
CA PRO A 6 -24.43 9.71 4.85
C PRO A 6 -24.89 8.36 5.41
N LEU A 7 -26.03 7.84 4.93
CA LEU A 7 -26.54 6.51 5.33
C LEU A 7 -25.58 5.40 4.89
N ARG A 8 -25.05 5.48 3.66
CA ARG A 8 -24.01 4.57 3.17
C ARG A 8 -22.76 4.67 4.02
N GLY A 9 -22.35 5.90 4.35
CA GLY A 9 -21.18 6.16 5.19
C GLY A 9 -21.32 5.53 6.58
N ALA A 10 -22.46 5.75 7.23
CA ALA A 10 -22.74 5.18 8.55
C ALA A 10 -22.76 3.64 8.51
N PHE A 11 -23.39 3.04 7.49
CA PHE A 11 -23.43 1.59 7.32
C PHE A 11 -22.01 1.01 7.07
N ARG A 12 -21.22 1.62 6.19
CA ARG A 12 -19.84 1.19 5.91
C ARG A 12 -18.95 1.31 7.15
N LEU A 13 -19.05 2.42 7.87
CA LEU A 13 -18.26 2.63 9.10
C LEU A 13 -18.63 1.61 10.17
N LEU A 14 -19.93 1.36 10.39
CA LEU A 14 -20.41 0.35 11.32
C LEU A 14 -19.90 -1.05 10.92
N SER A 15 -20.00 -1.39 9.63
CA SER A 15 -19.54 -2.68 9.10
C SER A 15 -18.02 -2.85 9.27
N TYR A 16 -17.23 -1.80 9.00
CA TYR A 16 -15.78 -1.79 9.17
C TYR A 16 -15.39 -2.00 10.65
N VAL A 17 -16.03 -1.25 11.55
CA VAL A 17 -15.78 -1.35 13.00
C VAL A 17 -16.16 -2.74 13.51
N THR A 18 -17.34 -3.24 13.14
CA THR A 18 -17.81 -4.58 13.52
C THR A 18 -16.84 -5.67 13.03
N LEU A 19 -16.47 -5.64 11.75
CA LEU A 19 -15.49 -6.59 11.19
C LEU A 19 -14.18 -6.56 11.98
N THR A 20 -13.67 -5.36 12.26
CA THR A 20 -12.41 -5.18 12.98
C THR A 20 -12.51 -5.71 14.42
N LEU A 21 -13.57 -5.38 15.14
CA LEU A 21 -13.78 -5.84 16.54
C LEU A 21 -13.92 -7.35 16.65
N VAL A 22 -14.50 -8.00 15.62
CA VAL A 22 -14.65 -9.46 15.60
C VAL A 22 -13.32 -10.14 15.22
N LEU A 23 -12.64 -9.66 14.19
CA LEU A 23 -11.46 -10.35 13.66
C LEU A 23 -10.18 -10.04 14.42
N LEU A 24 -10.03 -8.83 14.98
CA LEU A 24 -8.81 -8.44 15.68
C LEU A 24 -8.47 -9.33 16.88
N PRO A 25 -9.39 -9.68 17.79
CA PRO A 25 -9.09 -10.60 18.90
C PRO A 25 -8.67 -11.99 18.42
N ILE A 26 -9.34 -12.52 17.39
CA ILE A 26 -9.02 -13.83 16.79
C ILE A 26 -7.60 -13.78 16.20
N TYR A 27 -7.26 -12.70 15.49
CA TYR A 27 -5.93 -12.52 14.94
C TYR A 27 -4.86 -12.41 16.04
N LEU A 28 -5.11 -11.62 17.08
CA LEU A 28 -4.17 -11.48 18.21
C LEU A 28 -3.95 -12.79 18.95
N LEU A 29 -4.99 -13.62 19.09
CA LEU A 29 -4.88 -14.97 19.65
C LEU A 29 -4.01 -15.85 18.74
N ALA A 30 -4.22 -15.80 17.43
CA ALA A 30 -3.40 -16.54 16.45
C ALA A 30 -1.91 -16.10 16.50
N VAL A 31 -1.66 -14.79 16.70
CA VAL A 31 -0.30 -14.27 16.90
C VAL A 31 0.31 -14.82 18.19
N ALA A 32 -0.44 -14.80 19.30
CA ALA A 32 0.01 -15.35 20.58
C ALA A 32 0.33 -16.85 20.48
N MET A 33 -0.50 -17.59 19.75
CA MET A 33 -0.32 -19.03 19.49
C MET A 33 0.66 -19.33 18.36
N ARG A 34 1.23 -18.30 17.69
CA ARG A 34 2.20 -18.43 16.57
C ARG A 34 1.66 -19.23 15.39
N ILE A 35 0.37 -19.16 15.07
CA ILE A 35 -0.27 -19.85 13.95
C ILE A 35 0.06 -19.15 12.63
N GLN A 36 1.19 -19.52 12.03
CA GLN A 36 1.76 -18.83 10.86
C GLN A 36 0.80 -18.67 9.66
N PRO A 37 0.00 -19.67 9.24
CA PRO A 37 -0.94 -19.49 8.13
C PRO A 37 -1.96 -18.37 8.40
N VAL A 38 -2.50 -18.28 9.63
CA VAL A 38 -3.46 -17.24 10.01
C VAL A 38 -2.78 -15.87 10.05
N ILE A 39 -1.58 -15.79 10.66
CA ILE A 39 -0.79 -14.55 10.73
C ILE A 39 -0.49 -14.01 9.33
N ARG A 40 -0.23 -14.89 8.36
CA ARG A 40 0.12 -14.50 7.00
C ARG A 40 -1.10 -14.12 6.14
N TRP A 41 -2.18 -14.89 6.20
CA TRP A 41 -3.27 -14.78 5.23
C TRP A 41 -4.54 -14.10 5.73
N MET A 42 -4.79 -14.09 7.05
CA MET A 42 -5.96 -13.42 7.61
C MET A 42 -5.96 -11.91 7.35
N PRO A 43 -4.82 -11.18 7.45
CA PRO A 43 -4.78 -9.77 7.06
C PRO A 43 -5.16 -9.54 5.60
N VAL A 44 -4.75 -10.43 4.68
CA VAL A 44 -5.13 -10.32 3.26
C VAL A 44 -6.65 -10.44 3.09
N GLY A 45 -7.27 -11.39 3.76
CA GLY A 45 -8.73 -11.54 3.78
C GLY A 45 -9.42 -10.32 4.37
N TYR A 46 -8.91 -9.82 5.50
CA TYR A 46 -9.43 -8.62 6.16
C TYR A 46 -9.40 -7.41 5.23
N HIS A 47 -8.27 -7.08 4.62
CA HIS A 47 -8.13 -5.93 3.72
C HIS A 47 -9.01 -6.05 2.47
N ARG A 48 -9.18 -7.26 1.91
CA ARG A 48 -10.14 -7.50 0.81
C ARG A 48 -11.57 -7.18 1.22
N PHE A 49 -11.96 -7.63 2.42
CA PHE A 49 -13.30 -7.35 2.95
C PHE A 49 -13.49 -5.86 3.25
N VAL A 50 -12.45 -5.18 3.75
CA VAL A 50 -12.47 -3.72 3.96
C VAL A 50 -12.62 -3.00 2.61
N CYS A 51 -11.88 -3.38 1.58
CA CYS A 51 -12.06 -2.83 0.22
C CYS A 51 -13.51 -3.03 -0.26
N PHE A 52 -14.10 -4.21 -0.06
CA PHE A 52 -15.48 -4.49 -0.41
C PHE A 52 -16.47 -3.60 0.36
N ILE A 53 -16.32 -3.48 1.70
CA ILE A 53 -17.15 -2.59 2.54
C ILE A 53 -17.04 -1.14 2.07
N LEU A 54 -15.83 -0.68 1.77
CA LEU A 54 -15.59 0.69 1.31
C LEU A 54 -16.05 0.94 -0.14
N GLY A 55 -16.41 -0.11 -0.87
CA GLY A 55 -16.78 -0.03 -2.27
C GLY A 55 -15.57 0.23 -3.18
N ILE A 56 -14.39 -0.26 -2.81
CA ILE A 56 -13.18 -0.17 -3.64
C ILE A 56 -13.07 -1.41 -4.50
N ARG A 57 -13.26 -1.23 -5.80
CA ARG A 57 -13.10 -2.28 -6.81
C ARG A 57 -11.66 -2.28 -7.32
N VAL A 58 -10.91 -3.31 -6.94
CA VAL A 58 -9.49 -3.43 -7.31
C VAL A 58 -9.36 -4.17 -8.63
N GLN A 59 -8.75 -3.53 -9.63
CA GLN A 59 -8.34 -4.15 -10.89
C GLN A 59 -6.83 -4.39 -10.88
N VAL A 60 -6.43 -5.65 -11.00
CA VAL A 60 -5.00 -6.03 -11.03
C VAL A 60 -4.53 -6.16 -12.48
N ARG A 61 -3.37 -5.58 -12.76
CA ARG A 61 -2.63 -5.69 -14.03
C ARG A 61 -1.23 -6.20 -13.77
N GLY A 62 -0.71 -6.98 -14.70
CA GLY A 62 0.57 -7.67 -14.51
C GLY A 62 0.49 -8.80 -13.48
N VAL A 63 1.63 -9.33 -13.09
CA VAL A 63 1.73 -10.50 -12.21
C VAL A 63 2.52 -10.13 -10.96
N ARG A 64 1.94 -10.39 -9.80
CA ARG A 64 2.64 -10.26 -8.52
C ARG A 64 3.76 -11.30 -8.45
N SER A 65 4.95 -10.90 -7.96
CA SER A 65 6.05 -11.83 -7.66
C SER A 65 5.58 -12.93 -6.70
N ASP A 66 5.94 -14.16 -7.02
CA ASP A 66 5.80 -15.34 -6.16
C ASP A 66 7.05 -15.58 -5.29
N VAL A 67 8.14 -14.88 -5.58
CA VAL A 67 9.36 -14.93 -4.78
C VAL A 67 9.13 -14.31 -3.40
N THR A 68 9.55 -15.00 -2.36
CA THR A 68 9.50 -14.49 -0.98
C THR A 68 10.86 -14.61 -0.31
N PRO A 69 11.37 -13.52 0.25
CA PRO A 69 10.77 -12.18 0.37
C PRO A 69 10.87 -11.35 -0.91
N THR A 70 9.89 -10.48 -1.14
CA THR A 70 9.92 -9.42 -2.15
C THR A 70 9.69 -8.07 -1.48
N LEU A 71 10.45 -7.05 -1.87
CA LEU A 71 10.20 -5.65 -1.56
C LEU A 71 9.29 -5.04 -2.62
N PHE A 72 8.02 -4.81 -2.30
CA PHE A 72 7.08 -4.11 -3.17
C PHE A 72 7.23 -2.61 -2.99
N VAL A 73 7.51 -1.90 -4.08
CA VAL A 73 7.78 -0.46 -4.10
C VAL A 73 6.61 0.24 -4.80
N CYS A 74 5.83 1.01 -4.03
CA CYS A 74 4.57 1.58 -4.48
C CYS A 74 4.58 3.11 -4.40
N ASN A 75 3.82 3.80 -5.28
CA ASN A 75 3.44 5.19 -5.04
C ASN A 75 2.44 5.26 -3.88
N HIS A 76 2.25 6.47 -3.32
CA HIS A 76 1.37 6.71 -2.17
C HIS A 76 0.42 7.87 -2.43
N VAL A 77 -0.87 7.59 -2.32
CA VAL A 77 -1.95 8.56 -2.53
C VAL A 77 -2.74 8.77 -1.23
N SER A 78 -3.01 7.68 -0.52
CA SER A 78 -3.94 7.70 0.62
C SER A 78 -3.67 6.54 1.58
N TYR A 79 -4.25 6.60 2.78
CA TYR A 79 -4.36 5.43 3.68
C TYR A 79 -5.13 4.26 3.03
N LEU A 80 -5.93 4.53 2.00
CA LEU A 80 -6.62 3.49 1.22
C LEU A 80 -5.64 2.56 0.49
N ASP A 81 -4.43 3.02 0.18
CA ASP A 81 -3.40 2.19 -0.44
C ASP A 81 -3.00 1.00 0.44
N ILE A 82 -3.12 1.17 1.77
CA ILE A 82 -2.87 0.09 2.75
C ILE A 82 -3.91 -1.01 2.58
N GLU A 83 -5.20 -0.64 2.44
CA GLU A 83 -6.28 -1.59 2.23
C GLU A 83 -6.13 -2.32 0.89
N VAL A 84 -5.83 -1.56 -0.17
CA VAL A 84 -5.67 -2.09 -1.52
C VAL A 84 -4.47 -3.05 -1.58
N MET A 85 -3.30 -2.63 -1.12
CA MET A 85 -2.09 -3.47 -1.15
C MET A 85 -2.15 -4.62 -0.16
N GLY A 86 -2.67 -4.39 1.04
CA GLY A 86 -2.85 -5.43 2.06
C GLY A 86 -3.78 -6.55 1.58
N GLY A 87 -4.78 -6.22 0.76
CA GLY A 87 -5.65 -7.20 0.12
C GLY A 87 -5.00 -8.01 -1.02
N LEU A 88 -3.85 -7.57 -1.53
CA LEU A 88 -3.16 -8.23 -2.65
C LEU A 88 -1.88 -8.96 -2.24
N VAL A 89 -1.18 -8.45 -1.23
CA VAL A 89 0.15 -8.92 -0.84
C VAL A 89 0.18 -9.29 0.63
N PRO A 90 0.47 -10.55 0.99
CA PRO A 90 0.76 -10.91 2.37
C PRO A 90 2.14 -10.35 2.74
N GLY A 91 2.19 -9.48 3.75
CA GLY A 91 3.44 -8.84 4.17
C GLY A 91 3.24 -7.71 5.17
N SER A 92 4.29 -6.97 5.44
CA SER A 92 4.33 -5.86 6.39
C SER A 92 4.55 -4.53 5.67
N PHE A 93 3.88 -3.48 6.13
CA PHE A 93 4.12 -2.14 5.62
C PHE A 93 5.30 -1.48 6.30
N VAL A 94 5.92 -0.55 5.58
CA VAL A 94 6.94 0.35 6.13
C VAL A 94 6.32 1.73 6.21
N ALA A 95 6.14 2.24 7.43
CA ALA A 95 5.47 3.51 7.71
C ALA A 95 6.34 4.46 8.54
N LYS A 96 5.95 5.72 8.60
CA LYS A 96 6.58 6.71 9.48
C LYS A 96 6.27 6.41 10.95
N ALA A 97 7.20 6.74 11.85
CA ALA A 97 7.05 6.53 13.29
C ALA A 97 5.84 7.28 13.88
N GLU A 98 5.47 8.43 13.31
CA GLU A 98 4.32 9.22 13.76
C GLU A 98 3.00 8.43 13.68
N VAL A 99 2.86 7.50 12.74
CA VAL A 99 1.66 6.64 12.62
C VAL A 99 1.48 5.74 13.85
N ALA A 100 2.57 5.40 14.53
CA ALA A 100 2.53 4.61 15.76
C ALA A 100 1.85 5.34 16.95
N THR A 101 1.65 6.65 16.85
CA THR A 101 1.02 7.47 17.90
C THR A 101 -0.47 7.74 17.65
N TRP A 102 -1.01 7.38 16.49
CA TRP A 102 -2.40 7.67 16.15
C TRP A 102 -3.36 6.74 16.89
N PRO A 103 -4.34 7.29 17.62
CA PRO A 103 -5.34 6.47 18.28
C PRO A 103 -6.02 5.51 17.31
N PHE A 104 -6.34 4.30 17.75
CA PHE A 104 -6.95 3.22 16.98
C PHE A 104 -6.06 2.70 15.83
N PHE A 105 -5.60 3.57 14.91
CA PHE A 105 -4.77 3.16 13.74
C PHE A 105 -3.42 2.59 14.16
N SER A 106 -2.82 3.07 15.25
CA SER A 106 -1.57 2.48 15.75
C SER A 106 -1.73 1.02 16.16
N THR A 107 -2.87 0.65 16.73
CA THR A 107 -3.18 -0.73 17.11
C THR A 107 -3.29 -1.62 15.86
N LEU A 108 -4.00 -1.16 14.83
CA LEU A 108 -4.11 -1.87 13.57
C LEU A 108 -2.77 -1.99 12.85
N ALA A 109 -1.99 -0.91 12.81
CA ALA A 109 -0.66 -0.91 12.19
C ALA A 109 0.29 -1.88 12.92
N LYS A 110 0.25 -1.93 14.26
CA LYS A 110 1.02 -2.91 15.06
C LYS A 110 0.53 -4.35 14.81
N ALA A 111 -0.79 -4.56 14.75
CA ALA A 111 -1.37 -5.86 14.41
C ALA A 111 -0.91 -6.30 13.01
N GLN A 112 -0.91 -5.39 12.02
CA GLN A 112 -0.36 -5.60 10.66
C GLN A 112 1.16 -5.80 10.65
N ARG A 113 1.83 -5.76 11.80
CA ARG A 113 3.27 -5.91 11.95
C ARG A 113 4.06 -4.83 11.19
N THR A 114 3.48 -3.62 11.05
CA THR A 114 4.10 -2.49 10.36
C THR A 114 5.45 -2.13 10.98
N ILE A 115 6.43 -1.87 10.14
CA ILE A 115 7.75 -1.39 10.54
C ILE A 115 7.72 0.13 10.55
N PHE A 116 8.00 0.72 11.72
CA PHE A 116 7.99 2.16 11.87
C PHE A 116 9.40 2.73 11.73
N ILE A 117 9.58 3.67 10.78
CA ILE A 117 10.87 4.30 10.49
C ILE A 117 10.90 5.72 11.05
N GLU A 118 11.88 6.02 11.91
CA GLU A 118 12.19 7.38 12.34
C GLU A 118 13.06 8.09 11.29
N ARG A 119 12.73 9.36 11.01
CA ARG A 119 13.49 10.20 10.06
C ARG A 119 14.78 10.78 10.62
N LYS A 120 15.01 10.69 11.95
CA LYS A 120 16.19 11.28 12.60
C LYS A 120 17.44 10.47 12.27
N THR A 121 18.47 11.18 11.81
CA THR A 121 19.86 10.66 11.70
C THR A 121 20.30 10.04 13.03
N GLY A 122 20.67 8.75 13.01
CA GLY A 122 21.09 8.02 14.20
C GLY A 122 20.24 6.80 14.57
N LYS A 123 18.95 6.74 14.16
CA LYS A 123 18.07 5.60 14.39
C LYS A 123 17.76 4.77 13.12
N THR A 124 18.42 5.11 12.04
CA THR A 124 18.24 4.44 10.72
C THR A 124 18.73 2.99 10.75
N SER A 125 19.70 2.65 11.63
CA SER A 125 20.20 1.29 11.79
C SER A 125 19.14 0.34 12.35
N ALA A 126 18.46 0.71 13.43
CA ALA A 126 17.44 -0.15 14.06
C ALA A 126 16.27 -0.45 13.11
N SER A 127 15.83 0.54 12.33
CA SER A 127 14.78 0.34 11.31
C SER A 127 15.25 -0.57 10.18
N ARG A 128 16.51 -0.43 9.76
CA ARG A 128 17.15 -1.30 8.77
C ARG A 128 17.26 -2.73 9.27
N ASP A 129 17.69 -2.92 10.53
CA ASP A 129 17.85 -4.22 11.15
C ASP A 129 16.50 -4.94 11.30
N GLU A 130 15.43 -4.20 11.64
CA GLU A 130 14.08 -4.77 11.67
C GLU A 130 13.59 -5.17 10.28
N MET A 131 13.81 -4.35 9.24
CA MET A 131 13.49 -4.73 7.86
C MET A 131 14.27 -5.97 7.43
N LEU A 132 15.57 -6.05 7.73
CA LEU A 132 16.39 -7.22 7.44
C LEU A 132 15.87 -8.45 8.17
N ARG A 133 15.53 -8.34 9.45
CA ARG A 133 14.97 -9.43 10.23
C ARG A 133 13.68 -9.97 9.58
N ARG A 134 12.80 -9.08 9.11
CA ARG A 134 11.55 -9.46 8.44
C ARG A 134 11.80 -10.16 7.11
N LEU A 135 12.70 -9.62 6.30
CA LEU A 135 13.10 -10.26 5.04
C LEU A 135 13.70 -11.64 5.27
N ASN A 136 14.56 -11.79 6.29
CA ASN A 136 15.16 -13.08 6.65
C ASN A 136 14.13 -14.12 7.10
N THR A 137 13.02 -13.69 7.72
CA THR A 137 11.91 -14.59 8.07
C THR A 137 10.98 -14.89 6.89
N GLY A 138 11.27 -14.39 5.68
CA GLY A 138 10.46 -14.59 4.48
C GLY A 138 9.22 -13.67 4.38
N ASP A 139 9.15 -12.60 5.18
CA ASP A 139 8.07 -11.61 5.07
C ASP A 139 8.31 -10.68 3.88
N ASN A 140 7.27 -10.42 3.08
CA ASN A 140 7.31 -9.35 2.09
C ASN A 140 7.20 -8.00 2.78
N LEU A 141 7.82 -6.98 2.18
CA LEU A 141 7.72 -5.60 2.63
C LEU A 141 7.06 -4.72 1.57
N MET A 142 6.18 -3.82 2.01
CA MET A 142 5.55 -2.82 1.16
C MET A 142 6.08 -1.43 1.55
N LEU A 143 6.73 -0.77 0.61
CA LEU A 143 7.42 0.50 0.80
C LEU A 143 6.81 1.58 -0.08
N PHE A 144 6.53 2.75 0.50
CA PHE A 144 6.12 3.97 -0.19
C PHE A 144 7.28 4.98 -0.20
N PRO A 145 8.16 4.95 -1.21
CA PRO A 145 9.42 5.69 -1.16
C PRO A 145 9.27 7.20 -1.44
N GLU A 146 8.08 7.69 -1.74
CA GLU A 146 7.76 9.13 -1.74
C GLU A 146 7.94 9.71 -0.34
N GLY A 147 7.72 8.91 0.70
CA GLY A 147 7.83 9.32 2.11
C GLY A 147 6.72 10.29 2.54
N THR A 148 5.74 10.53 1.69
CA THR A 148 4.48 11.22 1.97
C THR A 148 3.48 10.84 0.89
N SER A 149 2.20 11.08 1.10
CA SER A 149 1.18 10.88 0.07
C SER A 149 1.13 12.08 -0.89
N SER A 150 0.78 11.79 -2.16
CA SER A 150 0.55 12.76 -3.23
C SER A 150 -0.94 13.08 -3.37
N ASP A 151 -1.26 14.08 -4.20
CA ASP A 151 -2.63 14.42 -4.57
C ASP A 151 -3.29 13.44 -5.58
N GLY A 152 -2.62 12.33 -5.91
CA GLY A 152 -3.07 11.33 -6.86
C GLY A 152 -2.97 11.75 -8.34
N THR A 153 -2.61 13.01 -8.64
CA THR A 153 -2.45 13.47 -10.03
C THR A 153 -1.11 13.05 -10.63
N ARG A 154 -0.10 12.91 -9.80
CA ARG A 154 1.27 12.50 -10.16
C ARG A 154 1.94 11.76 -9.03
N VAL A 155 2.95 10.98 -9.35
CA VAL A 155 3.85 10.35 -8.38
C VAL A 155 4.93 11.36 -7.99
N LEU A 156 5.18 11.49 -6.69
CA LEU A 156 6.28 12.31 -6.18
C LEU A 156 7.63 11.59 -6.34
N PRO A 157 8.75 12.32 -6.41
CA PRO A 157 10.05 11.71 -6.56
C PRO A 157 10.34 10.69 -5.45
N PHE A 158 10.83 9.52 -5.83
CA PHE A 158 11.22 8.48 -4.90
C PHE A 158 12.53 8.85 -4.20
N ARG A 159 12.60 8.59 -2.89
CA ARG A 159 13.78 8.85 -2.07
C ARG A 159 14.71 7.65 -2.12
N SER A 160 15.84 7.76 -2.82
CA SER A 160 16.80 6.66 -2.98
C SER A 160 17.35 6.14 -1.63
N ALA A 161 17.34 6.97 -0.57
CA ALA A 161 17.73 6.55 0.78
C ALA A 161 16.85 5.41 1.32
N LEU A 162 15.56 5.37 0.96
CA LEU A 162 14.62 4.32 1.39
C LEU A 162 14.87 2.98 0.67
N PHE A 163 15.62 2.98 -0.42
CA PHE A 163 16.05 1.77 -1.12
C PHE A 163 17.29 1.11 -0.47
N GLY A 164 17.77 1.61 0.65
CA GLY A 164 18.88 0.99 1.38
C GLY A 164 18.60 -0.46 1.78
N VAL A 165 17.33 -0.83 1.96
CA VAL A 165 16.92 -2.21 2.24
C VAL A 165 17.16 -3.15 1.04
N ALA A 166 17.09 -2.65 -0.18
CA ALA A 166 17.35 -3.44 -1.39
C ALA A 166 18.83 -3.82 -1.56
N GLN A 167 19.75 -3.18 -0.80
CA GLN A 167 21.16 -3.54 -0.77
C GLN A 167 21.46 -4.73 0.16
N LEU A 168 20.46 -5.15 0.94
CA LEU A 168 20.59 -6.33 1.79
C LEU A 168 20.59 -7.60 0.94
N ARG A 169 21.23 -8.63 1.46
CA ARG A 169 21.27 -9.94 0.84
C ARG A 169 20.70 -10.98 1.79
N ARG A 170 20.02 -11.96 1.22
CA ARG A 170 19.59 -13.15 1.91
C ARG A 170 20.21 -14.36 1.24
N ASP A 171 20.97 -15.16 2.01
CA ASP A 171 21.72 -16.31 1.47
C ASP A 171 22.54 -15.93 0.22
N ASP A 172 23.28 -14.81 0.32
CA ASP A 172 24.09 -14.18 -0.75
C ASP A 172 23.31 -13.72 -2.00
N LYS A 173 22.01 -13.86 -2.03
CA LYS A 173 21.16 -13.39 -3.12
C LYS A 173 20.61 -11.99 -2.83
N PRO A 174 20.53 -11.12 -3.86
CA PRO A 174 19.94 -9.81 -3.70
C PRO A 174 18.44 -9.91 -3.38
N ILE A 175 17.91 -8.94 -2.65
CA ILE A 175 16.48 -8.84 -2.40
C ILE A 175 15.76 -8.48 -3.69
N VAL A 176 14.74 -9.26 -4.02
CA VAL A 176 13.85 -9.00 -5.15
C VAL A 176 13.01 -7.75 -4.87
N VAL A 177 12.98 -6.83 -5.81
CA VAL A 177 12.21 -5.58 -5.77
C VAL A 177 11.16 -5.60 -6.87
N GLN A 178 9.90 -5.39 -6.53
CA GLN A 178 8.84 -5.29 -7.52
C GLN A 178 8.19 -3.91 -7.50
N PRO A 179 8.29 -3.11 -8.58
CA PRO A 179 7.56 -1.85 -8.70
C PRO A 179 6.07 -2.11 -8.84
N VAL A 180 5.26 -1.30 -8.12
CA VAL A 180 3.79 -1.39 -8.15
C VAL A 180 3.20 0.00 -8.28
N ALA A 181 2.27 0.21 -9.20
CA ALA A 181 1.54 1.45 -9.34
C ALA A 181 0.10 1.29 -8.84
N ILE A 182 -0.39 2.29 -8.10
CA ILE A 182 -1.77 2.38 -7.62
C ILE A 182 -2.38 3.67 -8.17
N ALA A 183 -3.51 3.56 -8.85
CA ALA A 183 -4.24 4.71 -9.37
C ALA A 183 -5.76 4.55 -9.12
N TYR A 184 -6.38 5.56 -8.51
CA TYR A 184 -7.85 5.63 -8.38
C TYR A 184 -8.38 6.32 -9.63
N THR A 185 -9.17 5.60 -10.44
CA THR A 185 -9.46 6.00 -11.82
C THR A 185 -10.91 6.34 -12.09
N ARG A 186 -11.85 5.79 -11.31
CA ARG A 186 -13.29 5.98 -11.51
C ARG A 186 -14.03 6.11 -10.18
N LEU A 187 -15.12 6.87 -10.21
CA LEU A 187 -16.13 6.92 -9.15
C LEU A 187 -17.49 6.64 -9.80
N ASP A 188 -18.22 5.63 -9.31
CA ASP A 188 -19.52 5.17 -9.86
C ASP A 188 -19.46 4.93 -11.38
N GLY A 189 -18.37 4.35 -11.86
CA GLY A 189 -18.12 4.08 -13.28
C GLY A 189 -17.67 5.30 -14.10
N ILE A 190 -17.71 6.51 -13.55
CA ILE A 190 -17.32 7.75 -14.25
C ILE A 190 -15.81 7.98 -14.06
N PRO A 191 -15.05 8.18 -15.16
CA PRO A 191 -13.62 8.49 -15.05
C PRO A 191 -13.35 9.74 -14.22
N LEU A 192 -12.37 9.64 -13.30
CA LEU A 192 -11.93 10.77 -12.49
C LEU A 192 -11.05 11.70 -13.32
N GLY A 193 -11.56 12.90 -13.59
CA GLY A 193 -10.76 13.99 -14.12
C GLY A 193 -9.77 14.50 -13.08
N ARG A 194 -8.78 15.29 -13.53
CA ARG A 194 -7.72 15.86 -12.68
C ARG A 194 -8.26 16.58 -11.43
N TYR A 195 -9.40 17.23 -11.56
CA TYR A 195 -10.03 17.99 -10.47
C TYR A 195 -10.56 17.08 -9.33
N TRP A 196 -11.01 15.86 -9.67
CA TRP A 196 -11.66 14.95 -8.73
C TRP A 196 -10.71 13.91 -8.10
N ARG A 197 -9.49 13.73 -8.65
CA ARG A 197 -8.52 12.78 -8.10
C ARG A 197 -8.12 13.08 -6.65
N PRO A 198 -7.89 14.36 -6.26
CA PRO A 198 -7.57 14.68 -4.87
C PRO A 198 -8.64 14.25 -3.86
N LEU A 199 -9.86 13.94 -4.31
CA LEU A 199 -10.93 13.41 -3.45
C LEU A 199 -10.55 12.11 -2.75
N PHE A 200 -9.72 11.26 -3.39
CA PHE A 200 -9.26 9.99 -2.85
C PHE A 200 -7.90 10.11 -2.14
N ALA A 201 -7.24 11.24 -2.31
CA ALA A 201 -5.92 11.48 -1.78
C ALA A 201 -6.00 12.06 -0.37
N TRP A 202 -5.20 11.51 0.52
CA TRP A 202 -5.03 12.09 1.85
C TRP A 202 -3.61 12.61 1.96
N PHE A 203 -3.42 13.91 1.76
CA PHE A 203 -2.12 14.56 1.62
C PHE A 203 -2.09 15.96 2.27
N GLY A 204 -0.91 16.49 2.47
CA GLY A 204 -0.72 17.80 3.12
C GLY A 204 -1.23 17.79 4.57
N ASP A 205 -1.98 18.81 4.92
CA ASP A 205 -2.52 19.03 6.28
C ASP A 205 -4.00 18.65 6.38
N LEU A 206 -4.49 17.74 5.51
CA LEU A 206 -5.86 17.28 5.55
C LEU A 206 -6.14 16.49 6.83
N ASP A 207 -7.19 16.90 7.56
CA ASP A 207 -7.68 16.15 8.71
C ASP A 207 -8.21 14.78 8.33
N LEU A 208 -7.74 13.74 9.02
CA LEU A 208 -8.08 12.35 8.70
C LEU A 208 -9.57 12.06 8.88
N VAL A 209 -10.19 12.51 9.98
CA VAL A 209 -11.59 12.14 10.31
C VAL A 209 -12.59 12.72 9.32
N PRO A 210 -12.56 14.01 8.96
CA PRO A 210 -13.43 14.56 7.93
C PRO A 210 -13.22 13.90 6.56
N HIS A 211 -11.97 13.64 6.16
CA HIS A 211 -11.66 12.97 4.91
C HIS A 211 -12.18 11.52 4.90
N LEU A 212 -11.96 10.76 5.97
CA LEU A 212 -12.48 9.40 6.11
C LEU A 212 -14.01 9.37 6.01
N TRP A 213 -14.70 10.30 6.71
CA TRP A 213 -16.14 10.41 6.61
C TRP A 213 -16.62 10.67 5.18
N GLN A 214 -15.97 11.59 4.48
CA GLN A 214 -16.26 11.85 3.08
C GLN A 214 -16.08 10.59 2.23
N MET A 215 -14.94 9.87 2.40
CA MET A 215 -14.62 8.66 1.64
C MET A 215 -15.65 7.55 1.83
N VAL A 216 -16.08 7.26 3.06
CA VAL A 216 -17.05 6.19 3.31
C VAL A 216 -18.45 6.53 2.75
N CYS A 217 -18.75 7.82 2.55
CA CYS A 217 -20.01 8.27 1.95
C CYS A 217 -20.03 8.17 0.42
N LEU A 218 -18.87 8.07 -0.25
CA LEU A 218 -18.78 8.01 -1.72
C LEU A 218 -19.41 6.72 -2.28
N GLY A 219 -19.55 6.67 -3.60
CA GLY A 219 -20.01 5.50 -4.34
C GLY A 219 -18.97 4.38 -4.45
N GLU A 220 -19.03 3.65 -5.57
CA GLU A 220 -18.02 2.64 -5.91
C GLU A 220 -16.81 3.31 -6.53
N THR A 221 -15.62 2.96 -6.04
CA THR A 221 -14.34 3.50 -6.52
C THR A 221 -13.55 2.41 -7.22
N GLU A 222 -12.99 2.71 -8.39
CA GLU A 222 -12.08 1.80 -9.08
C GLU A 222 -10.63 2.17 -8.79
N ALA A 223 -9.88 1.20 -8.26
CA ALA A 223 -8.43 1.28 -8.10
C ALA A 223 -7.73 0.31 -9.06
N ILE A 224 -6.85 0.83 -9.92
CA ILE A 224 -5.99 0.00 -10.78
C ILE A 224 -4.66 -0.20 -10.09
N VAL A 225 -4.29 -1.47 -9.85
CA VAL A 225 -3.00 -1.86 -9.31
C VAL A 225 -2.20 -2.57 -10.41
N THR A 226 -1.03 -2.03 -10.72
CA THR A 226 -0.17 -2.55 -11.78
C THR A 226 1.13 -3.09 -11.19
N PHE A 227 1.35 -4.40 -11.31
CA PHE A 227 2.61 -5.06 -10.95
C PHE A 227 3.52 -5.11 -12.17
N PHE A 228 4.73 -4.57 -12.05
CA PHE A 228 5.76 -4.68 -13.07
C PHE A 228 6.65 -5.92 -12.86
N PRO A 229 7.45 -6.32 -13.86
CA PRO A 229 8.42 -7.40 -13.66
C PRO A 229 9.33 -7.11 -12.45
N PRO A 230 9.57 -8.12 -11.59
CA PRO A 230 10.50 -7.98 -10.49
C PRO A 230 11.94 -7.81 -11.01
N VAL A 231 12.73 -7.02 -10.28
CA VAL A 231 14.14 -6.74 -10.55
C VAL A 231 14.93 -6.83 -9.24
N ASP A 232 16.23 -6.78 -9.33
CA ASP A 232 17.12 -6.67 -8.19
C ASP A 232 18.24 -5.64 -8.40
N ILE A 233 19.00 -5.39 -7.35
CA ILE A 233 20.07 -4.38 -7.40
C ILE A 233 21.24 -4.80 -8.28
N ASP A 234 21.51 -6.10 -8.43
CA ASP A 234 22.62 -6.60 -9.25
C ASP A 234 22.33 -6.38 -10.74
N GLN A 235 21.05 -6.49 -11.16
CA GLN A 235 20.62 -6.20 -12.52
C GLN A 235 20.74 -4.71 -12.88
N LEU A 236 20.52 -3.82 -11.91
CA LEU A 236 20.48 -2.36 -12.16
C LEU A 236 21.75 -1.63 -11.73
N GLY A 237 22.62 -2.30 -10.97
CA GLY A 237 23.96 -1.88 -10.57
C GLY A 237 24.00 -1.16 -9.23
N ASP A 238 23.14 -0.20 -8.95
CA ASP A 238 23.15 0.52 -7.68
C ASP A 238 21.76 0.98 -7.22
N ARG A 239 21.69 1.40 -5.95
CA ARG A 239 20.47 1.86 -5.29
C ARG A 239 19.81 3.05 -6.01
N LYS A 240 20.58 3.97 -6.59
CA LYS A 240 20.04 5.17 -7.24
C LYS A 240 19.39 4.79 -8.57
N LYS A 241 20.03 3.94 -9.36
CA LYS A 241 19.50 3.41 -10.63
C LYS A 241 18.26 2.55 -10.39
N LEU A 242 18.26 1.71 -9.33
CA LEU A 242 17.09 0.94 -8.94
C LEU A 242 15.90 1.85 -8.55
N CYS A 243 16.16 2.89 -7.76
CA CYS A 243 15.17 3.90 -7.40
C CYS A 243 14.59 4.61 -8.62
N GLU A 244 15.44 5.05 -9.55
CA GLU A 244 15.04 5.72 -10.79
C GLU A 244 14.22 4.78 -11.69
N TYR A 245 14.64 3.53 -11.83
CA TYR A 245 13.89 2.52 -12.58
C TYR A 245 12.48 2.35 -12.01
N CYS A 246 12.37 2.12 -10.70
CA CYS A 246 11.08 1.96 -10.03
C CYS A 246 10.20 3.22 -10.21
N PHE A 247 10.77 4.40 -10.03
CA PHE A 247 10.05 5.66 -10.22
C PHE A 247 9.51 5.81 -11.64
N ARG A 248 10.31 5.53 -12.68
CA ARG A 248 9.86 5.62 -14.09
C ARG A 248 8.72 4.66 -14.38
N GLN A 249 8.82 3.39 -13.94
CA GLN A 249 7.76 2.40 -14.15
C GLN A 249 6.46 2.83 -13.46
N VAL A 250 6.53 3.17 -12.19
CA VAL A 250 5.36 3.54 -11.39
C VAL A 250 4.73 4.84 -11.86
N SER A 251 5.54 5.88 -12.11
CA SER A 251 5.06 7.18 -12.60
C SER A 251 4.41 7.08 -13.96
N GLY A 252 5.03 6.32 -14.90
CA GLY A 252 4.46 6.08 -16.23
C GLY A 252 3.11 5.36 -16.16
N ALA A 253 2.99 4.34 -15.30
CA ALA A 253 1.73 3.60 -15.12
C ALA A 253 0.62 4.46 -14.51
N VAL A 254 0.93 5.25 -13.47
CA VAL A 254 -0.06 6.17 -12.87
C VAL A 254 -0.52 7.19 -13.91
N GLN A 255 0.40 7.74 -14.73
CA GLN A 255 0.05 8.66 -15.80
C GLN A 255 -0.83 8.00 -16.88
N ALA A 256 -0.50 6.77 -17.28
CA ALA A 256 -1.29 6.00 -18.25
C ALA A 256 -2.70 5.70 -17.71
N ALA A 257 -2.81 5.19 -16.48
CA ALA A 257 -4.09 4.91 -15.83
C ALA A 257 -4.93 6.18 -15.68
N ASN A 258 -4.32 7.27 -15.23
CA ASN A 258 -4.97 8.57 -15.05
C ASN A 258 -5.46 9.21 -16.36
N SER A 259 -4.88 8.85 -17.49
CA SER A 259 -5.28 9.33 -18.82
C SER A 259 -6.14 8.33 -19.60
N GLY A 260 -6.49 7.19 -19.00
CA GLY A 260 -7.28 6.15 -19.64
C GLY A 260 -6.54 5.35 -20.71
N ARG A 261 -5.21 5.51 -20.84
CA ARG A 261 -4.37 4.79 -21.80
C ARG A 261 -3.97 3.43 -21.26
N TYR A 262 -4.96 2.58 -21.05
CA TYR A 262 -4.78 1.27 -20.42
C TYR A 262 -3.98 0.28 -21.27
N GLU A 263 -3.86 0.52 -22.57
CA GLU A 263 -3.01 -0.25 -23.51
C GLU A 263 -1.51 -0.13 -23.19
N LEU A 264 -1.10 0.94 -22.52
CA LEU A 264 0.29 1.14 -22.08
C LEU A 264 0.62 0.39 -20.77
N LEU A 265 -0.36 -0.22 -20.14
CA LEU A 265 -0.17 -0.98 -18.92
C LEU A 265 0.00 -2.48 -19.25
N PRO A 266 0.65 -3.25 -18.39
CA PRO A 266 0.62 -4.71 -18.46
C PRO A 266 -0.80 -5.25 -18.61
N PRO A 267 -0.98 -6.45 -19.20
CA PRO A 267 -2.30 -7.01 -19.42
C PRO A 267 -3.06 -7.18 -18.09
N LYS A 268 -4.39 -7.06 -18.17
CA LYS A 268 -5.25 -7.35 -17.02
C LYS A 268 -5.09 -8.81 -16.63
N ARG A 269 -4.95 -9.08 -15.34
CA ARG A 269 -4.91 -10.46 -14.84
C ARG A 269 -6.28 -11.10 -15.10
N ALA A 270 -6.29 -12.30 -15.67
CA ALA A 270 -7.49 -13.12 -15.74
C ALA A 270 -8.04 -13.36 -14.33
N ALA A 271 -9.35 -13.29 -14.19
CA ALA A 271 -10.04 -13.45 -12.91
C ALA A 271 -9.88 -14.87 -12.34
#